data_4c4e1fd8b89e4faeb1be95961f6dbd9c
#
_entry.id   4c4e1fd8b89e4faeb1be95961f6dbd9c
#
_cell.length_a   1.000
_cell.length_b   1.000
_cell.length_c   1.000
_cell.angle_alpha   90.00
_cell.angle_beta   90.00
_cell.angle_gamma   90.00
#
_symmetry.space_group_name_H-M   'P 1'
#
loop_
_entity.id
_entity.type
_entity.pdbx_description
1 polymer ?
#
loop_
_entity_poly.entity_id
_entity_poly.type
_entity_poly.pdbx_seq_one_letter_code
_entity_poly.pdbx_strand_id
1 'polypeptide(L)'
;MSSHTDAGVEEFMHGLIRRNPGEQEFHQAVFEVASSIIPYIEDKPHYQEAQILERLTEPDRIISFRVNWEDKQGNVQTNRGYRVQNNNAIGPYKGGLRFNHDLTLSVLKFLTFEQTLKNSLTGLPMGGAKGGSDFNPKGKTDSEVMYVKGANIAGFVKVADAILAYGVL
;
A
#
# COMPACT_ATOMS: atom_id res chain seq x y z
N MET A 1 25.21 17.18 -15.71
CA MET A 1 24.59 16.56 -14.52
C MET A 1 23.20 15.99 -14.81
N SER A 2 22.34 16.60 -15.63
CA SER A 2 20.96 16.10 -15.88
C SER A 2 20.89 14.73 -16.59
N SER A 3 21.75 14.42 -17.54
CA SER A 3 21.62 13.21 -18.37
C SER A 3 21.92 11.87 -17.64
N HIS A 4 22.79 11.85 -16.64
CA HIS A 4 23.06 10.64 -15.84
C HIS A 4 21.95 10.35 -14.84
N THR A 5 21.41 11.38 -14.22
CA THR A 5 20.31 11.29 -13.28
C THR A 5 19.02 10.82 -13.94
N ASP A 6 18.73 11.34 -15.15
CA ASP A 6 17.56 10.90 -15.94
C ASP A 6 17.68 9.43 -16.32
N ALA A 7 18.88 8.96 -16.71
CA ALA A 7 19.13 7.56 -17.03
C ALA A 7 18.94 6.64 -15.79
N GLY A 8 19.37 7.06 -14.61
CA GLY A 8 19.17 6.30 -13.37
C GLY A 8 17.70 6.15 -12.99
N VAL A 9 16.90 7.23 -13.15
CA VAL A 9 15.45 7.17 -12.93
C VAL A 9 14.77 6.24 -13.94
N GLU A 10 15.13 6.33 -15.20
CA GLU A 10 14.57 5.46 -16.26
C GLU A 10 14.88 3.98 -16.01
N GLU A 11 16.11 3.63 -15.66
CA GLU A 11 16.52 2.26 -15.35
C GLU A 11 15.76 1.71 -14.14
N PHE A 12 15.68 2.48 -13.06
CA PHE A 12 14.91 2.11 -11.88
C PHE A 12 13.42 1.88 -12.20
N MET A 13 12.80 2.82 -12.92
CA MET A 13 11.39 2.73 -13.30
C MET A 13 11.13 1.57 -14.26
N HIS A 14 12.04 1.27 -15.18
CA HIS A 14 11.92 0.09 -16.03
C HIS A 14 11.88 -1.21 -15.21
N GLY A 15 12.73 -1.33 -14.19
CA GLY A 15 12.71 -2.45 -13.24
C GLY A 15 11.41 -2.54 -12.45
N LEU A 16 10.91 -1.40 -11.96
CA LEU A 16 9.65 -1.30 -11.20
C LEU A 16 8.45 -1.73 -12.05
N ILE A 17 8.31 -1.16 -13.25
CA ILE A 17 7.19 -1.44 -14.16
C ILE A 17 7.14 -2.91 -14.55
N ARG A 18 8.29 -3.52 -14.81
CA ARG A 18 8.38 -4.95 -15.13
C ARG A 18 7.87 -5.84 -14.00
N ARG A 19 8.13 -5.49 -12.74
CA ARG A 19 7.65 -6.23 -11.56
C ARG A 19 6.18 -5.97 -11.23
N ASN A 20 5.63 -4.85 -11.67
CA ASN A 20 4.29 -4.37 -11.34
C ASN A 20 3.48 -4.04 -12.62
N PRO A 21 3.24 -4.99 -13.51
CA PRO A 21 2.61 -4.71 -14.80
C PRO A 21 1.17 -4.20 -14.62
N GLY A 22 0.82 -3.10 -15.33
CA GLY A 22 -0.51 -2.52 -15.32
C GLY A 22 -0.86 -1.64 -14.11
N GLU A 23 0.06 -1.43 -13.17
CA GLU A 23 -0.16 -0.63 -11.96
C GLU A 23 0.19 0.86 -12.17
N GLN A 24 -0.51 1.55 -13.06
CA GLN A 24 -0.16 2.89 -13.51
C GLN A 24 -0.13 3.94 -12.40
N GLU A 25 -1.11 3.92 -11.48
CA GLU A 25 -1.17 4.86 -10.36
C GLU A 25 0.02 4.68 -9.41
N PHE A 26 0.43 3.44 -9.21
CA PHE A 26 1.62 3.13 -8.41
C PHE A 26 2.90 3.58 -9.13
N HIS A 27 3.01 3.32 -10.44
CA HIS A 27 4.17 3.77 -11.23
C HIS A 27 4.35 5.28 -11.18
N GLN A 28 3.25 6.04 -11.33
CA GLN A 28 3.27 7.49 -11.29
C GLN A 28 3.76 8.02 -9.93
N ALA A 29 3.21 7.50 -8.85
CA ALA A 29 3.59 7.91 -7.50
C ALA A 29 5.07 7.61 -7.19
N VAL A 30 5.55 6.43 -7.61
CA VAL A 30 6.96 6.07 -7.43
C VAL A 30 7.86 6.93 -8.30
N PHE A 31 7.48 7.22 -9.54
CA PHE A 31 8.26 8.10 -10.43
C PHE A 31 8.47 9.49 -9.82
N GLU A 32 7.43 10.10 -9.26
CA GLU A 32 7.51 11.41 -8.62
C GLU A 32 8.51 11.43 -7.46
N VAL A 33 8.49 10.39 -6.65
CA VAL A 33 9.41 10.26 -5.50
C VAL A 33 10.81 9.90 -5.97
N ALA A 34 10.97 8.93 -6.88
CA ALA A 34 12.25 8.47 -7.40
C ALA A 34 13.01 9.60 -8.10
N SER A 35 12.32 10.46 -8.84
CA SER A 35 12.90 11.64 -9.51
C SER A 35 13.57 12.61 -8.54
N SER A 36 13.14 12.63 -7.28
CA SER A 36 13.73 13.47 -6.23
C SER A 36 14.79 12.72 -5.42
N ILE A 37 14.61 11.40 -5.20
CA ILE A 37 15.48 10.61 -4.33
C ILE A 37 16.74 10.15 -5.06
N ILE A 38 16.65 9.72 -6.32
CA ILE A 38 17.82 9.20 -7.07
C ILE A 38 18.94 10.23 -7.14
N PRO A 39 18.70 11.51 -7.50
CA PRO A 39 19.74 12.52 -7.45
C PRO A 39 20.33 12.73 -6.03
N TYR A 40 19.50 12.61 -5.00
CA TYR A 40 19.91 12.79 -3.62
C TYR A 40 20.83 11.66 -3.12
N ILE A 41 20.63 10.43 -3.60
CA ILE A 41 21.41 9.26 -3.17
C ILE A 41 22.61 8.97 -4.08
N GLU A 42 22.82 9.73 -5.16
CA GLU A 42 23.88 9.50 -6.14
C GLU A 42 25.30 9.50 -5.50
N ASP A 43 25.50 10.36 -4.51
CA ASP A 43 26.74 10.47 -3.75
C ASP A 43 26.74 9.67 -2.42
N LYS A 44 25.75 8.77 -2.24
CA LYS A 44 25.53 7.99 -1.01
C LYS A 44 25.54 6.49 -1.29
N PRO A 45 26.72 5.89 -1.55
CA PRO A 45 26.82 4.49 -1.99
C PRO A 45 26.16 3.50 -1.02
N HIS A 46 26.15 3.79 0.28
CA HIS A 46 25.52 2.91 1.27
C HIS A 46 24.00 2.73 1.08
N TYR A 47 23.29 3.72 0.51
CA TYR A 47 21.86 3.57 0.17
C TYR A 47 21.68 2.75 -1.10
N GLN A 48 22.57 2.91 -2.08
CA GLN A 48 22.53 2.18 -3.34
C GLN A 48 22.90 0.70 -3.12
N GLU A 49 23.99 0.42 -2.42
CA GLU A 49 24.44 -0.95 -2.07
C GLU A 49 23.38 -1.72 -1.28
N ALA A 50 22.67 -1.04 -0.38
CA ALA A 50 21.57 -1.61 0.38
C ALA A 50 20.24 -1.70 -0.39
N GLN A 51 20.19 -1.24 -1.64
CA GLN A 51 18.99 -1.22 -2.49
C GLN A 51 17.77 -0.59 -1.79
N ILE A 52 17.98 0.54 -1.10
CA ILE A 52 16.96 1.12 -0.22
C ILE A 52 15.72 1.55 -1.00
N LEU A 53 15.88 2.12 -2.19
CA LEU A 53 14.75 2.57 -3.01
C LEU A 53 13.92 1.40 -3.53
N GLU A 54 14.57 0.33 -3.98
CA GLU A 54 13.93 -0.91 -4.42
C GLU A 54 13.12 -1.55 -3.29
N ARG A 55 13.71 -1.62 -2.10
CA ARG A 55 13.06 -2.16 -0.90
C ARG A 55 11.90 -1.28 -0.41
N LEU A 56 11.99 0.03 -0.56
CA LEU A 56 10.93 0.95 -0.18
C LEU A 56 9.71 0.85 -1.10
N THR A 57 9.93 0.53 -2.38
CA THR A 57 8.87 0.38 -3.38
C THR A 57 8.28 -1.04 -3.46
N GLU A 58 8.86 -2.01 -2.74
CA GLU A 58 8.32 -3.37 -2.65
C GLU A 58 7.62 -3.54 -1.30
N PRO A 59 6.29 -3.76 -1.26
CA PRO A 59 5.57 -3.97 -0.02
C PRO A 59 6.03 -5.24 0.72
N ASP A 60 6.16 -5.16 2.05
CA ASP A 60 6.47 -6.32 2.89
C ASP A 60 5.39 -7.42 2.75
N ARG A 61 4.11 -7.00 2.58
CA ARG A 61 3.00 -7.95 2.44
C ARG A 61 1.79 -7.33 1.77
N ILE A 62 1.14 -8.13 0.92
CA ILE A 62 -0.17 -7.83 0.32
C ILE A 62 -1.13 -8.96 0.68
N ILE A 63 -2.28 -8.61 1.25
CA ILE A 63 -3.37 -9.52 1.56
C ILE A 63 -4.56 -9.11 0.71
N SER A 64 -5.04 -10.02 -0.14
CA SER A 64 -6.27 -9.84 -0.92
C SER A 64 -7.30 -10.87 -0.45
N PHE A 65 -8.53 -10.47 -0.23
CA PHE A 65 -9.57 -11.34 0.28
C PHE A 65 -10.95 -10.95 -0.29
N ARG A 66 -11.85 -11.91 -0.30
CA ARG A 66 -13.24 -11.75 -0.71
C ARG A 66 -14.09 -11.32 0.49
N VAL A 67 -14.98 -10.34 0.26
CA VAL A 67 -15.98 -9.89 1.23
C VAL A 67 -17.36 -10.15 0.65
N ASN A 68 -18.12 -11.07 1.24
CA ASN A 68 -19.51 -11.31 0.89
C ASN A 68 -20.42 -10.58 1.90
N TRP A 69 -21.48 -9.98 1.39
CA TRP A 69 -22.48 -9.29 2.18
C TRP A 69 -23.84 -9.36 1.50
N GLU A 70 -24.92 -9.12 2.24
CA GLU A 70 -26.28 -9.14 1.74
C GLU A 70 -26.83 -7.71 1.66
N ASP A 71 -27.44 -7.37 0.53
CA ASP A 71 -28.07 -6.07 0.36
C ASP A 71 -29.50 -6.06 0.97
N LYS A 72 -30.15 -4.89 0.95
CA LYS A 72 -31.51 -4.70 1.50
C LYS A 72 -32.57 -5.59 0.86
N GLN A 73 -32.32 -6.08 -0.33
CA GLN A 73 -33.22 -6.94 -1.09
C GLN A 73 -32.96 -8.43 -0.83
N GLY A 74 -31.97 -8.75 0.02
CA GLY A 74 -31.57 -10.13 0.30
C GLY A 74 -30.65 -10.74 -0.75
N ASN A 75 -30.10 -9.96 -1.67
CA ASN A 75 -29.17 -10.47 -2.68
C ASN A 75 -27.75 -10.52 -2.12
N VAL A 76 -27.06 -11.63 -2.37
CA VAL A 76 -25.64 -11.77 -2.00
C VAL A 76 -24.78 -10.95 -2.96
N GLN A 77 -23.98 -10.08 -2.40
CA GLN A 77 -23.01 -9.25 -3.09
C GLN A 77 -21.59 -9.71 -2.74
N THR A 78 -20.66 -9.49 -3.64
CA THR A 78 -19.26 -9.86 -3.44
C THR A 78 -18.35 -8.69 -3.79
N ASN A 79 -17.50 -8.31 -2.86
CA ASN A 79 -16.45 -7.30 -3.06
C ASN A 79 -15.07 -7.89 -2.77
N ARG A 80 -14.05 -7.21 -3.27
CA ARG A 80 -12.67 -7.52 -2.99
C ARG A 80 -12.12 -6.56 -1.95
N GLY A 81 -11.52 -7.10 -0.91
CA GLY A 81 -10.79 -6.34 0.09
C GLY A 81 -9.30 -6.53 -0.06
N TYR A 82 -8.55 -5.53 0.40
CA TYR A 82 -7.09 -5.54 0.40
C TYR A 82 -6.52 -4.95 1.68
N ARG A 83 -5.37 -5.47 2.09
CA ARG A 83 -4.47 -4.82 3.04
C ARG A 83 -3.06 -4.86 2.47
N VAL A 84 -2.47 -3.71 2.27
CA VAL A 84 -1.07 -3.55 1.86
C VAL A 84 -0.28 -3.07 3.07
N GLN A 85 0.74 -3.81 3.45
CA GLN A 85 1.74 -3.48 4.47
C GLN A 85 3.03 -3.16 3.74
N ASN A 86 3.40 -1.87 3.69
CA ASN A 86 4.51 -1.44 2.86
C ASN A 86 5.84 -1.60 3.57
N ASN A 87 5.97 -1.01 4.76
CA ASN A 87 7.24 -0.97 5.45
C ASN A 87 7.04 -0.76 6.96
N ASN A 88 7.80 -1.46 7.79
CA ASN A 88 7.77 -1.37 9.25
C ASN A 88 9.11 -0.98 9.89
N ALA A 89 10.08 -0.49 9.10
CA ALA A 89 11.41 -0.16 9.59
C ALA A 89 11.41 0.92 10.69
N ILE A 90 10.46 1.86 10.65
CA ILE A 90 10.31 2.93 11.67
C ILE A 90 9.40 2.51 12.82
N GLY A 91 8.47 1.56 12.57
CA GLY A 91 7.52 1.11 13.58
C GLY A 91 6.35 0.32 12.97
N PRO A 92 5.34 -0.02 13.76
CA PRO A 92 4.25 -0.89 13.32
C PRO A 92 3.49 -0.31 12.12
N TYR A 93 2.97 -1.19 11.28
CA TYR A 93 2.17 -0.81 10.12
C TYR A 93 0.96 0.03 10.49
N LYS A 94 0.90 1.28 10.03
CA LYS A 94 -0.15 2.24 10.34
C LYS A 94 -0.69 2.88 9.07
N GLY A 95 -2.01 2.96 8.97
CA GLY A 95 -2.72 3.61 7.88
C GLY A 95 -4.22 3.38 7.94
N GLY A 96 -4.97 4.17 7.16
CA GLY A 96 -6.43 4.12 7.12
C GLY A 96 -7.02 3.10 6.16
N LEU A 97 -8.34 3.18 5.99
CA LEU A 97 -9.13 2.41 5.03
C LEU A 97 -9.68 3.34 3.94
N ARG A 98 -9.76 2.81 2.71
CA ARG A 98 -10.42 3.47 1.57
C ARG A 98 -11.50 2.55 1.01
N PHE A 99 -12.70 3.08 0.84
CA PHE A 99 -13.81 2.42 0.17
C PHE A 99 -14.19 3.20 -1.08
N ASN A 100 -14.04 2.59 -2.25
CA ASN A 100 -14.39 3.18 -3.53
C ASN A 100 -14.55 2.06 -4.55
N HIS A 101 -15.59 2.11 -5.40
CA HIS A 101 -15.84 1.10 -6.44
C HIS A 101 -14.68 0.91 -7.43
N ASP A 102 -13.88 1.96 -7.66
CA ASP A 102 -12.72 1.93 -8.56
C ASP A 102 -11.42 1.52 -7.83
N LEU A 103 -11.50 1.02 -6.60
CA LEU A 103 -10.33 0.66 -5.85
C LEU A 103 -9.64 -0.57 -6.44
N THR A 104 -8.41 -0.38 -6.87
CA THR A 104 -7.52 -1.43 -7.36
C THR A 104 -6.36 -1.66 -6.41
N LEU A 105 -5.61 -2.75 -6.64
CA LEU A 105 -4.35 -2.98 -5.91
C LEU A 105 -3.32 -1.89 -6.21
N SER A 106 -3.25 -1.42 -7.47
CA SER A 106 -2.38 -0.32 -7.89
C SER A 106 -2.62 0.94 -7.06
N VAL A 107 -3.91 1.33 -6.93
CA VAL A 107 -4.30 2.48 -6.09
C VAL A 107 -3.89 2.28 -4.63
N LEU A 108 -4.06 1.07 -4.08
CA LEU A 108 -3.66 0.82 -2.70
C LEU A 108 -2.15 0.78 -2.49
N LYS A 109 -1.39 0.26 -3.43
CA LYS A 109 0.09 0.29 -3.37
C LYS A 109 0.59 1.73 -3.39
N PHE A 110 0.08 2.55 -4.30
CA PHE A 110 0.41 3.98 -4.33
C PHE A 110 0.09 4.68 -3.01
N LEU A 111 -1.15 4.52 -2.50
CA LEU A 111 -1.58 5.12 -1.24
C LEU A 111 -0.76 4.64 -0.03
N THR A 112 -0.29 3.40 -0.05
CA THR A 112 0.51 2.82 1.04
C THR A 112 1.94 3.31 0.99
N PHE A 113 2.51 3.42 -0.19
CA PHE A 113 3.84 3.97 -0.41
C PHE A 113 3.91 5.43 0.09
N GLU A 114 2.99 6.28 -0.34
CA GLU A 114 2.88 7.66 0.17
C GLU A 114 2.63 7.71 1.69
N GLN A 115 1.79 6.79 2.22
CA GLN A 115 1.51 6.75 3.66
C GLN A 115 2.78 6.45 4.47
N THR A 116 3.68 5.61 3.96
CA THR A 116 4.97 5.33 4.59
C THR A 116 5.79 6.61 4.74
N LEU A 117 5.91 7.39 3.66
CA LEU A 117 6.64 8.65 3.67
C LEU A 117 5.97 9.71 4.57
N LYS A 118 4.64 9.81 4.51
CA LYS A 118 3.89 10.72 5.41
C LYS A 118 4.10 10.39 6.88
N ASN A 119 4.03 9.11 7.24
CA ASN A 119 4.20 8.66 8.62
C ASN A 119 5.61 8.97 9.13
N SER A 120 6.63 8.81 8.31
CA SER A 120 8.03 9.11 8.67
C SER A 120 8.25 10.57 9.08
N LEU A 121 7.44 11.48 8.54
CA LEU A 121 7.54 12.93 8.82
C LEU A 121 6.82 13.35 10.12
N THR A 122 6.07 12.45 10.75
CA THR A 122 5.34 12.78 11.99
C THR A 122 6.22 12.77 13.24
N GLY A 123 7.43 12.20 13.17
CA GLY A 123 8.29 11.94 14.32
C GLY A 123 7.82 10.80 15.23
N LEU A 124 6.71 10.12 14.90
CA LEU A 124 6.20 8.97 15.63
C LEU A 124 6.76 7.66 15.04
N PRO A 125 6.98 6.62 15.85
CA PRO A 125 7.48 5.32 15.39
C PRO A 125 6.37 4.54 14.67
N MET A 126 6.06 4.93 13.44
CA MET A 126 5.00 4.35 12.62
C MET A 126 5.51 3.97 11.24
N GLY A 127 5.28 2.72 10.84
CA GLY A 127 5.43 2.26 9.48
C GLY A 127 4.24 2.61 8.59
N GLY A 128 4.24 2.13 7.36
CA GLY A 128 3.20 2.43 6.36
C GLY A 128 2.34 1.22 6.00
N ALA A 129 1.02 1.43 6.03
CA ALA A 129 0.06 0.47 5.50
C ALA A 129 -1.23 1.15 5.05
N LYS A 130 -2.00 0.46 4.19
CA LYS A 130 -3.33 0.89 3.77
C LYS A 130 -4.23 -0.32 3.55
N GLY A 131 -5.47 -0.19 3.90
CA GLY A 131 -6.50 -1.16 3.55
C GLY A 131 -7.58 -0.52 2.68
N GLY A 132 -8.42 -1.34 2.09
CA GLY A 132 -9.57 -0.85 1.32
C GLY A 132 -10.35 -1.96 0.64
N SER A 133 -11.45 -1.55 0.02
CA SER A 133 -12.31 -2.43 -0.76
C SER A 133 -12.93 -1.65 -1.92
N ASP A 134 -13.23 -2.37 -3.01
CA ASP A 134 -14.03 -1.89 -4.14
C ASP A 134 -15.52 -1.69 -3.81
N PHE A 135 -15.88 -1.80 -2.53
CA PHE A 135 -17.21 -1.49 -2.02
C PHE A 135 -17.51 0.02 -2.12
N ASN A 136 -18.66 0.36 -2.71
CA ASN A 136 -19.13 1.75 -2.73
C ASN A 136 -20.10 2.01 -1.58
N PRO A 137 -19.73 2.83 -0.58
CA PRO A 137 -20.59 3.13 0.56
C PRO A 137 -21.72 4.11 0.24
N LYS A 138 -21.69 4.79 -0.92
CA LYS A 138 -22.71 5.78 -1.28
C LYS A 138 -24.07 5.10 -1.50
N GLY A 139 -25.10 5.63 -0.84
CA GLY A 139 -26.46 5.09 -0.92
C GLY A 139 -26.70 3.78 -0.18
N LYS A 140 -25.73 3.32 0.58
CA LYS A 140 -25.85 2.14 1.46
C LYS A 140 -26.30 2.53 2.86
N THR A 141 -26.97 1.60 3.55
CA THR A 141 -27.31 1.77 4.96
C THR A 141 -26.10 1.60 5.87
N ASP A 142 -26.19 2.08 7.09
CA ASP A 142 -25.14 1.88 8.08
C ASP A 142 -24.87 0.40 8.34
N SER A 143 -25.89 -0.46 8.33
CA SER A 143 -25.74 -1.91 8.49
C SER A 143 -24.95 -2.54 7.34
N GLU A 144 -25.25 -2.19 6.08
CA GLU A 144 -24.49 -2.66 4.90
C GLU A 144 -23.03 -2.21 4.96
N VAL A 145 -22.79 -0.95 5.37
CA VAL A 145 -21.43 -0.40 5.52
C VAL A 145 -20.69 -1.07 6.68
N MET A 146 -21.36 -1.30 7.79
CA MET A 146 -20.77 -1.98 8.96
C MET A 146 -20.42 -3.43 8.70
N TYR A 147 -21.21 -4.15 7.86
CA TYR A 147 -20.91 -5.52 7.48
C TYR A 147 -19.59 -5.64 6.76
N VAL A 148 -19.36 -4.76 5.77
CA VAL A 148 -18.09 -4.71 5.04
C VAL A 148 -16.93 -4.26 5.93
N LYS A 149 -17.13 -3.26 6.79
CA LYS A 149 -16.13 -2.86 7.78
C LYS A 149 -15.81 -3.99 8.77
N GLY A 150 -16.83 -4.69 9.27
CA GLY A 150 -16.68 -5.82 10.18
C GLY A 150 -15.88 -6.97 9.58
N ALA A 151 -16.14 -7.34 8.34
CA ALA A 151 -15.39 -8.38 7.64
C ALA A 151 -13.91 -7.99 7.43
N ASN A 152 -13.65 -6.73 7.09
CA ASN A 152 -12.29 -6.20 6.97
C ASN A 152 -11.56 -6.17 8.32
N ILE A 153 -12.25 -5.77 9.40
CA ILE A 153 -11.69 -5.77 10.75
C ILE A 153 -11.43 -7.19 11.25
N ALA A 154 -12.35 -8.12 11.03
CA ALA A 154 -12.19 -9.51 11.44
C ALA A 154 -11.02 -10.20 10.69
N GLY A 155 -10.87 -9.95 9.40
CA GLY A 155 -9.71 -10.41 8.62
C GLY A 155 -8.40 -9.81 9.12
N PHE A 156 -8.41 -8.52 9.43
CA PHE A 156 -7.25 -7.82 9.98
C PHE A 156 -6.87 -8.35 11.37
N VAL A 157 -7.84 -8.52 12.28
CA VAL A 157 -7.58 -9.00 13.64
C VAL A 157 -6.95 -10.39 13.62
N LYS A 158 -7.47 -11.32 12.81
CA LYS A 158 -6.87 -12.65 12.69
C LYS A 158 -5.41 -12.62 12.23
N VAL A 159 -5.09 -11.74 11.29
CA VAL A 159 -3.71 -11.59 10.78
C VAL A 159 -2.84 -10.87 11.81
N ALA A 160 -3.36 -9.84 12.45
CA ALA A 160 -2.64 -9.11 13.49
C ALA A 160 -2.35 -10.00 14.70
N ASP A 161 -3.31 -10.79 15.15
CA ASP A 161 -3.14 -11.75 16.25
C ASP A 161 -2.12 -12.83 15.89
N ALA A 162 -2.15 -13.33 14.63
CA ALA A 162 -1.15 -14.27 14.15
C ALA A 162 0.25 -13.66 14.12
N ILE A 163 0.40 -12.41 13.70
CA ILE A 163 1.69 -11.69 13.71
C ILE A 163 2.19 -11.50 15.14
N LEU A 164 1.29 -11.14 16.07
CA LEU A 164 1.63 -11.01 17.48
C LEU A 164 2.04 -12.35 18.11
N ALA A 165 1.39 -13.45 17.70
CA ALA A 165 1.71 -14.81 18.18
C ALA A 165 3.04 -15.34 17.64
N TYR A 166 3.49 -14.88 16.45
CA TYR A 166 4.78 -15.28 15.87
C TYR A 166 5.96 -14.47 16.42
N GLY A 167 5.71 -13.42 17.21
CA GLY A 167 6.74 -12.53 17.74
C GLY A 167 7.35 -11.61 16.68
N VAL A 168 8.12 -10.65 17.16
CA VAL A 168 8.92 -9.76 16.29
C VAL A 168 10.13 -10.56 15.82
N LEU A 169 10.12 -10.97 14.54
CA LEU A 169 11.31 -11.49 13.84
C LEU A 169 12.08 -10.33 13.25
#